data_2ce5942e20c48f88d0963cf37ad7dd68
#
_entry.id   2ce5942e20c48f88d0963cf37ad7dd68
#
_cell.length_a   1.000
_cell.length_b   1.000
_cell.length_c   1.000
_cell.angle_alpha   90.00
_cell.angle_beta   90.00
_cell.angle_gamma   90.00
#
_symmetry.space_group_name_H-M   'P 1'
#
loop_
_entity.id
_entity.type
_entity.pdbx_description
1 polymer ?
#
loop_
_entity_poly.entity_id
_entity_poly.type
_entity_poly.pdbx_seq_one_letter_code
_entity_poly.pdbx_strand_id
1 'polypeptide(L)'
;HCRWLYHGTGHHLGLDCHDAQHARDEYYPDAELKPGMIFTIEPGIYIDADDLLVPEEYRGIGVRVEDDILITEHGAEVLVDYPRTSDEIEQWLAEHNPQHFLDSFLEHESMAVEDE
;
A
#
# COMPACT_ATOMS: atom_id res chain seq x y z
N HIS A 1 6.84 -1.80 19.52
CA HIS A 1 6.36 -1.91 18.14
C HIS A 1 7.34 -2.67 17.25
N CYS A 2 8.66 -2.60 17.52
CA CYS A 2 9.68 -3.29 16.70
C CYS A 2 9.53 -4.83 16.62
N ARG A 3 8.69 -5.44 17.46
CA ARG A 3 8.44 -6.88 17.40
C ARG A 3 7.64 -7.30 16.16
N TRP A 4 6.70 -6.45 15.75
CA TRP A 4 5.77 -6.76 14.67
C TRP A 4 5.85 -5.78 13.48
N LEU A 5 6.82 -4.86 13.49
CA LEU A 5 7.12 -3.95 12.40
C LEU A 5 8.61 -4.07 12.06
N TYR A 6 8.93 -4.71 10.95
CA TYR A 6 10.30 -5.06 10.56
C TYR A 6 10.95 -4.06 9.61
N HIS A 7 10.21 -3.04 9.16
CA HIS A 7 10.67 -2.04 8.21
C HIS A 7 10.43 -0.62 8.72
N GLY A 8 10.96 0.37 8.01
CA GLY A 8 10.63 1.78 8.23
C GLY A 8 9.16 2.05 7.93
N THR A 9 8.64 3.14 8.47
CA THR A 9 7.24 3.54 8.27
C THR A 9 7.03 4.43 7.05
N GLY A 10 8.07 4.63 6.23
CA GLY A 10 7.98 5.40 5.01
C GLY A 10 9.33 5.62 4.35
N HIS A 11 9.30 6.00 3.09
CA HIS A 11 10.46 6.34 2.26
C HIS A 11 10.08 7.39 1.22
N HIS A 12 11.07 8.06 0.65
CA HIS A 12 10.84 8.95 -0.49
C HIS A 12 10.49 8.15 -1.74
N LEU A 13 9.58 8.72 -2.53
CA LEU A 13 9.27 8.31 -3.90
C LEU A 13 9.95 9.25 -4.88
N GLY A 14 10.48 8.71 -5.97
CA GLY A 14 11.11 9.45 -7.05
C GLY A 14 11.19 8.64 -8.33
N LEU A 15 12.34 8.62 -8.99
CA LEU A 15 12.56 7.76 -10.15
C LEU A 15 12.57 6.28 -9.76
N ASP A 16 12.97 5.99 -8.53
CA ASP A 16 12.89 4.67 -7.93
C ASP A 16 11.81 4.63 -6.85
N CYS A 17 11.22 3.45 -6.62
CA CYS A 17 10.25 3.22 -5.55
C CYS A 17 10.86 3.57 -4.17
N HIS A 18 12.09 3.14 -3.90
CA HIS A 18 12.91 3.60 -2.79
C HIS A 18 13.95 4.57 -3.32
N ASP A 19 13.59 5.85 -3.43
CA ASP A 19 14.44 6.85 -4.06
C ASP A 19 15.74 7.07 -3.28
N ALA A 20 16.78 7.52 -3.99
CA ALA A 20 18.15 7.64 -3.50
C ALA A 20 18.28 8.66 -2.36
N GLN A 21 18.10 8.22 -1.13
CA GLN A 21 18.16 9.02 0.10
C GLN A 21 19.50 9.76 0.28
N HIS A 22 20.58 9.19 -0.26
CA HIS A 22 21.94 9.69 -0.08
C HIS A 22 22.41 10.63 -1.20
N ALA A 23 21.58 10.89 -2.21
CA ALA A 23 21.94 11.77 -3.34
C ALA A 23 21.81 13.26 -3.01
N ARG A 24 21.35 13.63 -1.82
CA ARG A 24 21.13 15.01 -1.37
C ARG A 24 21.94 15.28 -0.11
N ASP A 25 22.40 16.54 0.06
CA ASP A 25 23.06 17.03 1.28
C ASP A 25 22.13 17.00 2.52
N GLU A 26 20.84 16.82 2.29
CA GLU A 26 19.80 16.73 3.32
C GLU A 26 19.68 15.26 3.74
N TYR A 27 20.22 14.95 4.91
CA TYR A 27 20.21 13.59 5.42
C TYR A 27 18.82 13.15 5.87
N TYR A 28 18.25 12.17 5.20
CA TYR A 28 17.10 11.40 5.67
C TYR A 28 17.56 10.51 6.85
N PRO A 29 16.90 10.43 7.99
CA PRO A 29 15.54 10.89 8.37
C PRO A 29 15.47 12.26 9.05
N ASP A 30 16.56 13.01 9.17
CA ASP A 30 16.62 14.26 9.92
C ASP A 30 16.36 15.50 9.04
N ALA A 31 16.05 15.28 7.77
CA ALA A 31 15.78 16.37 6.82
C ALA A 31 14.41 17.01 7.08
N GLU A 32 14.35 18.33 6.89
CA GLU A 32 13.11 19.07 6.90
C GLU A 32 12.27 18.72 5.67
N LEU A 33 10.99 18.42 5.88
CA LEU A 33 10.05 18.20 4.80
C LEU A 33 9.78 19.51 4.04
N LYS A 34 9.96 19.49 2.71
CA LYS A 34 9.79 20.66 1.85
C LYS A 34 8.69 20.42 0.83
N PRO A 35 7.97 21.48 0.43
CA PRO A 35 6.98 21.40 -0.64
C PRO A 35 7.56 20.78 -1.91
N GLY A 36 6.78 19.87 -2.54
CA GLY A 36 7.18 19.09 -3.70
C GLY A 36 7.84 17.74 -3.38
N MET A 37 8.12 17.44 -2.10
CA MET A 37 8.55 16.11 -1.70
C MET A 37 7.38 15.16 -1.69
N ILE A 38 7.60 13.93 -2.18
CA ILE A 38 6.65 12.82 -2.10
C ILE A 38 7.31 11.70 -1.30
N PHE A 39 6.56 11.12 -0.38
CA PHE A 39 7.00 9.95 0.40
C PHE A 39 5.83 9.10 0.82
N THR A 40 6.11 7.84 1.15
CA THR A 40 5.12 6.90 1.65
C THR A 40 4.93 7.04 3.16
N ILE A 41 3.71 6.76 3.64
CA ILE A 41 3.43 6.47 5.05
C ILE A 41 2.82 5.07 5.07
N GLU A 42 3.60 4.09 5.55
CA GLU A 42 3.29 2.68 5.39
C GLU A 42 3.43 1.87 6.70
N PRO A 43 2.75 2.23 7.78
CA PRO A 43 2.77 1.43 8.99
C PRO A 43 2.18 0.04 8.72
N GLY A 44 2.78 -0.97 9.36
CA GLY A 44 2.33 -2.35 9.26
C GLY A 44 2.46 -3.11 10.57
N ILE A 45 1.69 -4.18 10.70
CA ILE A 45 1.80 -5.17 11.77
C ILE A 45 1.90 -6.53 11.12
N TYR A 46 2.95 -7.28 11.46
CA TYR A 46 3.22 -8.61 10.91
C TYR A 46 3.47 -9.57 12.05
N ILE A 47 2.58 -10.53 12.21
CA ILE A 47 2.62 -11.50 13.31
C ILE A 47 3.10 -12.83 12.76
N ASP A 48 4.23 -13.32 13.26
CA ASP A 48 4.76 -14.62 12.85
C ASP A 48 3.80 -15.76 13.25
N ALA A 49 3.73 -16.79 12.41
CA ALA A 49 2.85 -17.92 12.62
C ALA A 49 3.18 -18.71 13.91
N ASP A 50 4.43 -18.61 14.38
CA ASP A 50 4.94 -19.25 15.58
C ASP A 50 5.09 -18.30 16.78
N ASP A 51 4.58 -17.07 16.71
CA ASP A 51 4.59 -16.14 17.83
C ASP A 51 3.62 -16.57 18.94
N LEU A 52 4.16 -17.30 19.94
CA LEU A 52 3.38 -17.82 21.06
C LEU A 52 2.93 -16.73 22.07
N LEU A 53 3.38 -15.49 21.94
CA LEU A 53 2.94 -14.37 22.80
C LEU A 53 1.67 -13.69 22.28
N VAL A 54 1.20 -14.09 21.10
CA VAL A 54 -0.02 -13.59 20.49
C VAL A 54 -1.08 -14.69 20.43
N PRO A 55 -2.37 -14.39 20.65
CA PRO A 55 -3.46 -15.35 20.48
C PRO A 55 -3.38 -16.06 19.12
N GLU A 56 -3.75 -17.32 19.07
CA GLU A 56 -3.56 -18.18 17.88
C GLU A 56 -4.27 -17.64 16.65
N GLU A 57 -5.43 -17.03 16.83
CA GLU A 57 -6.26 -16.43 15.77
C GLU A 57 -5.59 -15.27 15.02
N TYR A 58 -4.55 -14.65 15.58
CA TYR A 58 -3.81 -13.55 14.93
C TYR A 58 -2.47 -13.99 14.33
N ARG A 59 -2.03 -15.22 14.58
CA ARG A 59 -0.73 -15.71 14.10
C ARG A 59 -0.73 -15.91 12.60
N GLY A 60 0.36 -15.50 11.95
CA GLY A 60 0.52 -15.56 10.50
C GLY A 60 -0.22 -14.44 9.75
N ILE A 61 -0.81 -13.46 10.47
CA ILE A 61 -1.50 -12.32 9.86
C ILE A 61 -0.53 -11.15 9.72
N GLY A 62 -0.50 -10.55 8.52
CA GLY A 62 0.20 -9.31 8.24
C GLY A 62 -0.74 -8.30 7.58
N VAL A 63 -0.72 -7.06 8.06
CA VAL A 63 -1.48 -5.95 7.49
C VAL A 63 -0.58 -4.74 7.38
N ARG A 64 -0.60 -4.09 6.20
CA ARG A 64 0.01 -2.79 5.94
C ARG A 64 -1.07 -1.86 5.39
N VAL A 65 -1.06 -0.63 5.85
CA VAL A 65 -1.78 0.48 5.23
C VAL A 65 -0.73 1.43 4.69
N GLU A 66 -0.87 1.85 3.44
CA GLU A 66 0.13 2.69 2.78
C GLU A 66 -0.55 3.84 2.04
N ASP A 67 -0.06 5.03 2.25
CA ASP A 67 -0.47 6.24 1.54
C ASP A 67 0.74 6.94 0.93
N ASP A 68 0.60 7.42 -0.29
CA ASP A 68 1.54 8.33 -0.95
C ASP A 68 1.17 9.77 -0.63
N ILE A 69 2.12 10.50 -0.03
CA ILE A 69 1.90 11.83 0.51
C ILE A 69 2.73 12.84 -0.25
N LEU A 70 2.07 13.86 -0.79
CA LEU A 70 2.71 15.06 -1.32
C LEU A 70 2.79 16.13 -0.23
N ILE A 71 3.98 16.67 0.01
CA ILE A 71 4.16 17.86 0.84
C ILE A 71 3.86 19.11 0.01
N THR A 72 2.97 19.95 0.53
CA THR A 72 2.61 21.24 -0.04
C THR A 72 3.05 22.39 0.85
N GLU A 73 2.93 23.64 0.38
CA GLU A 73 3.19 24.82 1.20
C GLU A 73 2.23 24.97 2.40
N HIS A 74 1.10 24.26 2.37
CA HIS A 74 0.02 24.38 3.35
C HIS A 74 -0.18 23.12 4.20
N GLY A 75 0.63 22.09 3.99
CA GLY A 75 0.53 20.82 4.72
C GLY A 75 0.81 19.61 3.84
N ALA A 76 0.07 18.54 4.04
CA ALA A 76 0.22 17.29 3.35
C ALA A 76 -1.06 16.91 2.59
N GLU A 77 -0.90 16.34 1.40
CA GLU A 77 -1.99 15.87 0.55
C GLU A 77 -1.78 14.39 0.24
N VAL A 78 -2.83 13.58 0.44
CA VAL A 78 -2.84 12.17 0.05
C VAL A 78 -3.11 12.08 -1.44
N LEU A 79 -2.20 11.44 -2.19
CA LEU A 79 -2.28 11.39 -3.65
C LEU A 79 -3.27 10.36 -4.18
N VAL A 80 -3.59 9.33 -3.40
CA VAL A 80 -4.46 8.24 -3.82
C VAL A 80 -5.54 8.01 -2.77
N ASP A 81 -6.79 8.04 -3.20
CA ASP A 81 -7.95 7.82 -2.33
C ASP A 81 -8.46 6.38 -2.49
N TYR A 82 -7.88 5.47 -1.70
CA TYR A 82 -8.33 4.07 -1.58
C TYR A 82 -9.06 3.82 -0.25
N PRO A 83 -9.95 2.84 -0.19
CA PRO A 83 -10.59 2.43 1.06
C PRO A 83 -9.55 1.95 2.09
N ARG A 84 -9.73 2.33 3.37
CA ARG A 84 -8.81 2.02 4.46
C ARG A 84 -9.43 1.24 5.60
N THR A 85 -10.74 1.32 5.76
CA THR A 85 -11.46 0.53 6.76
C THR A 85 -11.82 -0.85 6.21
N SER A 86 -11.99 -1.84 7.09
CA SER A 86 -12.37 -3.19 6.67
C SER A 86 -13.66 -3.21 5.87
N ASP A 87 -14.67 -2.46 6.31
CA ASP A 87 -15.97 -2.40 5.65
C ASP A 87 -15.87 -1.79 4.23
N GLU A 88 -15.10 -0.71 4.09
CA GLU A 88 -14.85 -0.08 2.78
C GLU A 88 -14.05 -0.99 1.84
N ILE A 89 -13.05 -1.72 2.37
CA ILE A 89 -12.26 -2.67 1.59
C ILE A 89 -13.12 -3.84 1.15
N GLU A 90 -13.95 -4.40 2.03
CA GLU A 90 -14.86 -5.51 1.69
C GLU A 90 -15.87 -5.08 0.61
N GLN A 91 -16.43 -3.88 0.73
CA GLN A 91 -17.32 -3.32 -0.28
C GLN A 91 -16.58 -3.12 -1.62
N TRP A 92 -15.40 -2.52 -1.60
CA TRP A 92 -14.60 -2.28 -2.80
C TRP A 92 -14.21 -3.59 -3.50
N LEU A 93 -13.82 -4.62 -2.73
CA LEU A 93 -13.52 -5.95 -3.27
C LEU A 93 -14.76 -6.63 -3.88
N ALA A 94 -15.93 -6.45 -3.28
CA ALA A 94 -17.18 -6.98 -3.83
C ALA A 94 -17.57 -6.32 -5.16
N GLU A 95 -17.33 -5.01 -5.29
CA GLU A 95 -17.62 -4.23 -6.49
C GLU A 95 -16.59 -4.46 -7.62
N HIS A 96 -15.32 -4.75 -7.26
CA HIS A 96 -14.18 -4.91 -8.19
C HIS A 96 -13.64 -6.34 -8.18
N ASN A 97 -14.50 -7.33 -8.00
CA ASN A 97 -14.11 -8.74 -7.91
C ASN A 97 -13.36 -9.17 -9.19
N PRO A 98 -12.09 -9.62 -9.07
CA PRO A 98 -11.31 -10.12 -10.22
C PRO A 98 -12.01 -11.25 -10.99
N GLN A 99 -12.85 -12.03 -10.34
CA GLN A 99 -13.62 -13.08 -10.99
C GLN A 99 -14.62 -12.48 -12.00
N HIS A 100 -15.27 -11.39 -11.66
CA HIS A 100 -16.18 -10.70 -12.59
C HIS A 100 -15.44 -10.19 -13.85
N PHE A 101 -14.19 -9.72 -13.68
CA PHE A 101 -13.34 -9.32 -14.80
C PHE A 101 -12.94 -10.52 -15.66
N LEU A 102 -12.53 -11.64 -15.04
CA LEU A 102 -12.20 -12.88 -15.75
C LEU A 102 -13.40 -13.47 -16.49
N ASP A 103 -14.56 -13.48 -15.87
CA ASP A 103 -15.80 -13.98 -16.45
C ASP A 103 -16.21 -13.15 -17.67
N SER A 104 -16.12 -11.81 -17.58
CA SER A 104 -16.40 -10.92 -18.72
C SER A 104 -15.40 -11.07 -19.86
N PHE A 105 -14.13 -11.37 -19.57
CA PHE A 105 -13.10 -11.62 -20.57
C PHE A 105 -13.33 -12.93 -21.30
N LEU A 106 -13.68 -13.99 -20.58
CA LEU A 106 -13.98 -15.32 -21.15
C LEU A 106 -15.27 -15.33 -21.98
N GLU A 107 -16.28 -14.55 -21.59
CA GLU A 107 -17.51 -14.36 -22.38
C GLU A 107 -17.22 -13.69 -23.74
N HIS A 108 -16.31 -12.72 -23.78
CA HIS A 108 -15.91 -12.06 -25.05
C HIS A 108 -15.13 -13.00 -25.98
N GLU A 109 -14.28 -13.87 -25.46
CA GLU A 109 -13.57 -14.87 -26.28
C GLU A 109 -14.52 -15.93 -26.84
N SER A 110 -15.54 -16.33 -26.10
CA SER A 110 -16.51 -17.33 -26.57
C SER A 110 -17.40 -16.81 -27.71
N MET A 111 -17.72 -15.51 -27.71
CA MET A 111 -18.49 -14.88 -28.78
C MET A 111 -17.70 -14.67 -30.10
N ALA A 112 -16.36 -14.56 -29.99
CA ALA A 112 -15.49 -14.38 -31.16
C ALA A 112 -15.27 -15.69 -31.98
N VAL A 113 -15.60 -16.84 -31.42
CA VAL A 113 -15.40 -18.17 -32.05
C VAL A 113 -16.66 -18.66 -32.79
N GLU A 114 -17.82 -18.04 -32.58
CA GLU A 114 -19.08 -18.45 -33.25
C GLU A 114 -19.32 -17.76 -34.62
N ASP A 115 -18.48 -16.83 -35.05
CA ASP A 115 -18.61 -16.08 -36.31
C ASP A 115 -17.66 -16.57 -37.46
N GLU A 116 -17.05 -17.77 -37.33
CA GLU A 116 -16.33 -18.45 -38.40
C GLU A 116 -17.10 -19.71 -38.88
#